data_da0db1b933aa871786a1d89ebbe4603d
#
_entry.id   da0db1b933aa871786a1d89ebbe4603d
#
_cell.length_a   1.000
_cell.length_b   1.000
_cell.length_c   1.000
_cell.angle_alpha   90.00
_cell.angle_beta   90.00
_cell.angle_gamma   90.00
#
_symmetry.space_group_name_H-M   'P 1'
#
loop_
_entity.id
_entity.type
_entity.pdbx_description
1 polymer ?
#
loop_
_entity_poly.entity_id
_entity_poly.type
_entity_poly.pdbx_seq_one_letter_code
_entity_poly.pdbx_strand_id
1 'polypeptide(L)'
;MATSTSGRQWPRAWLLGLGLLAASVANTRAQTGPGPTPPALPPFDTLRVPPQRLPNGVRYVFRERGTGPLPQPGQRVSARYTGFLPDGHIFDASEAQGGLLKFRVGRHEVIAGLDEVMPLLPVGSRVRVWIPAALGYAAKGVRHPDDDNRFLVPPGTPLVFELEIVGVR
;
A
#
# COMPACT_ATOMS: atom_id res chain seq x y z
N MET A 1 -21.48 34.07 -11.73
CA MET A 1 -21.11 33.49 -10.41
C MET A 1 -20.52 32.14 -10.69
N ALA A 2 -19.20 32.01 -10.64
CA ALA A 2 -18.48 30.77 -10.96
C ALA A 2 -18.09 30.09 -9.64
N THR A 3 -18.63 28.91 -9.38
CA THR A 3 -18.26 28.08 -8.24
C THR A 3 -17.00 27.28 -8.58
N SER A 4 -15.89 27.72 -8.00
CA SER A 4 -14.60 27.04 -8.07
C SER A 4 -14.64 25.71 -7.29
N THR A 5 -14.65 24.60 -8.00
CA THR A 5 -14.46 23.27 -7.42
C THR A 5 -12.96 23.05 -7.21
N SER A 6 -12.51 23.24 -5.98
CA SER A 6 -11.15 22.95 -5.54
C SER A 6 -10.91 21.43 -5.55
N GLY A 7 -10.40 20.91 -6.66
CA GLY A 7 -9.87 19.56 -6.76
C GLY A 7 -8.59 19.45 -5.93
N ARG A 8 -8.62 18.73 -4.83
CA ARG A 8 -7.41 18.40 -4.08
C ARG A 8 -6.51 17.54 -4.94
N GLN A 9 -5.45 18.14 -5.44
CA GLN A 9 -4.37 17.43 -6.12
C GLN A 9 -3.54 16.73 -5.04
N TRP A 10 -3.50 15.41 -5.08
CA TRP A 10 -2.54 14.62 -4.33
C TRP A 10 -1.13 14.94 -4.84
N PRO A 11 -0.12 15.06 -3.98
CA PRO A 11 1.25 15.37 -4.43
C PRO A 11 1.72 14.31 -5.43
N ARG A 12 2.19 14.78 -6.57
CA ARG A 12 2.70 13.99 -7.71
C ARG A 12 3.94 13.13 -7.40
N ALA A 13 4.37 13.07 -6.14
CA ALA A 13 5.54 12.33 -5.69
C ALA A 13 5.43 10.79 -5.83
N TRP A 14 4.25 10.28 -6.16
CA TRP A 14 3.97 8.85 -6.27
C TRP A 14 4.13 8.26 -7.69
N LEU A 15 4.50 9.09 -8.69
CA LEU A 15 4.48 8.69 -10.10
C LEU A 15 5.82 8.77 -10.83
N LEU A 16 6.94 9.09 -10.16
CA LEU A 16 8.23 9.27 -10.82
C LEU A 16 9.27 8.29 -10.28
N GLY A 17 9.30 7.09 -10.81
CA GLY A 17 10.31 6.10 -10.45
C GLY A 17 10.39 4.85 -11.33
N LEU A 18 9.90 4.89 -12.58
CA LEU A 18 10.25 3.83 -13.56
C LEU A 18 11.46 4.28 -14.37
N GLY A 19 12.64 3.87 -13.91
CA GLY A 19 13.87 3.98 -14.68
C GLY A 19 13.83 3.07 -15.91
N LEU A 20 13.98 3.66 -17.10
CA LEU A 20 14.20 2.95 -18.36
C LEU A 20 15.52 2.16 -18.29
N LEU A 21 15.42 0.84 -18.28
CA LEU A 21 16.49 -0.05 -18.73
C LEU A 21 16.10 -0.60 -20.10
N ALA A 22 16.70 -0.01 -21.13
CA ALA A 22 16.65 -0.54 -22.47
C ALA A 22 17.44 -1.86 -22.51
N ALA A 23 16.78 -2.98 -22.69
CA ALA A 23 17.38 -4.27 -22.98
C ALA A 23 16.90 -4.77 -24.33
N SER A 24 17.89 -5.08 -25.13
CA SER A 24 17.93 -5.60 -26.50
C SER A 24 16.87 -6.63 -26.85
N VAL A 25 16.29 -6.45 -28.05
CA VAL A 25 15.33 -7.35 -28.65
C VAL A 25 16.00 -8.65 -29.08
N ALA A 26 15.72 -9.74 -28.39
CA ALA A 26 15.90 -11.06 -28.93
C ALA A 26 14.52 -11.67 -29.17
N ASN A 27 14.18 -11.82 -30.43
CA ASN A 27 12.94 -12.41 -30.94
C ASN A 27 12.91 -13.92 -30.58
N THR A 28 12.10 -14.31 -29.62
CA THR A 28 11.82 -15.73 -29.34
C THR A 28 10.31 -15.94 -29.26
N ARG A 29 9.88 -16.80 -30.11
CA ARG A 29 8.57 -17.33 -30.44
C ARG A 29 7.70 -17.59 -29.19
N ALA A 30 6.47 -17.08 -29.21
CA ALA A 30 5.45 -17.22 -28.18
C ALA A 30 5.29 -18.68 -27.69
N GLN A 31 5.61 -18.90 -26.43
CA GLN A 31 5.08 -20.04 -25.68
C GLN A 31 3.85 -19.54 -24.93
N THR A 32 2.66 -19.91 -25.43
CA THR A 32 1.38 -19.82 -24.75
C THR A 32 1.32 -20.88 -23.65
N GLY A 33 2.04 -20.65 -22.55
CA GLY A 33 1.83 -21.35 -21.29
C GLY A 33 1.06 -20.43 -20.34
N PRO A 34 0.30 -20.96 -19.36
CA PRO A 34 -0.25 -20.12 -18.30
C PRO A 34 0.91 -19.33 -17.68
N GLY A 35 0.77 -18.01 -17.66
CA GLY A 35 1.78 -17.14 -17.08
C GLY A 35 2.13 -17.58 -15.64
N PRO A 36 3.32 -17.21 -15.12
CA PRO A 36 3.71 -17.58 -13.77
C PRO A 36 2.60 -17.17 -12.82
N THR A 37 2.06 -18.15 -12.10
CA THR A 37 1.08 -17.91 -11.03
C THR A 37 1.73 -16.90 -10.08
N PRO A 38 1.10 -15.75 -9.80
CA PRO A 38 1.65 -14.79 -8.88
C PRO A 38 1.94 -15.51 -7.56
N PRO A 39 3.04 -15.19 -6.87
CA PRO A 39 3.36 -15.81 -5.60
C PRO A 39 2.18 -15.61 -4.66
N ALA A 40 1.54 -16.73 -4.27
CA ALA A 40 0.51 -16.68 -3.26
C ALA A 40 1.09 -15.94 -2.04
N LEU A 41 0.31 -15.02 -1.49
CA LEU A 41 0.70 -14.38 -0.22
C LEU A 41 1.15 -15.48 0.73
N PRO A 42 2.36 -15.40 1.33
CA PRO A 42 2.84 -16.42 2.23
C PRO A 42 1.76 -16.71 3.28
N PRO A 43 1.49 -17.98 3.60
CA PRO A 43 0.41 -18.35 4.49
C PRO A 43 0.60 -17.60 5.82
N PHE A 44 -0.27 -16.64 6.03
CA PHE A 44 -0.31 -15.93 7.30
C PHE A 44 -1.09 -16.82 8.26
N ASP A 45 -0.44 -17.28 9.32
CA ASP A 45 -1.11 -18.10 10.31
C ASP A 45 -2.07 -17.25 11.17
N THR A 46 -3.14 -16.79 10.53
CA THR A 46 -4.23 -16.04 11.18
C THR A 46 -5.02 -16.94 12.14
N LEU A 47 -4.78 -18.24 12.11
CA LEU A 47 -5.44 -19.18 13.00
C LEU A 47 -4.94 -19.06 14.45
N ARG A 48 -3.72 -18.56 14.66
CA ARG A 48 -3.13 -18.40 15.99
C ARG A 48 -3.41 -17.06 16.65
N VAL A 49 -3.56 -16.00 15.85
CA VAL A 49 -3.85 -14.64 16.36
C VAL A 49 -4.96 -14.00 15.52
N PRO A 50 -6.17 -13.86 16.06
CA PRO A 50 -7.25 -13.22 15.33
C PRO A 50 -6.92 -11.75 15.02
N PRO A 51 -7.25 -11.26 13.81
CA PRO A 51 -7.06 -9.86 13.45
C PRO A 51 -7.84 -8.93 14.40
N GLN A 52 -7.19 -7.89 14.87
CA GLN A 52 -7.86 -6.79 15.53
C GLN A 52 -8.64 -5.96 14.49
N ARG A 53 -9.79 -5.44 14.88
CA ARG A 53 -10.66 -4.66 14.02
C ARG A 53 -10.90 -3.26 14.59
N LEU A 54 -10.73 -2.26 13.74
CA LEU A 54 -11.13 -0.88 14.02
C LEU A 54 -12.61 -0.67 13.67
N PRO A 55 -13.30 0.30 14.29
CA PRO A 55 -14.71 0.61 14.01
C PRO A 55 -15.03 0.90 12.54
N ASN A 56 -14.08 1.50 11.81
CA ASN A 56 -14.18 1.81 10.39
C ASN A 56 -13.95 0.61 9.44
N GLY A 57 -13.71 -0.59 9.99
CA GLY A 57 -13.56 -1.83 9.26
C GLY A 57 -12.12 -2.19 8.87
N VAL A 58 -11.13 -1.35 9.14
CA VAL A 58 -9.71 -1.73 9.02
C VAL A 58 -9.43 -2.89 9.97
N ARG A 59 -8.70 -3.88 9.48
CA ARG A 59 -8.25 -5.02 10.29
C ARG A 59 -6.74 -5.12 10.23
N TYR A 60 -6.11 -5.53 11.32
CA TYR A 60 -4.67 -5.73 11.35
C TYR A 60 -4.27 -6.86 12.29
N VAL A 61 -3.12 -7.46 12.01
CA VAL A 61 -2.53 -8.50 12.85
C VAL A 61 -1.02 -8.34 12.87
N PHE A 62 -0.44 -8.43 14.05
CA PHE A 62 1.02 -8.41 14.19
C PHE A 62 1.60 -9.76 13.78
N ARG A 63 2.55 -9.74 12.86
CA ARG A 63 3.53 -10.85 12.68
C ARG A 63 4.58 -10.80 13.77
N GLU A 64 5.03 -9.57 14.05
CA GLU A 64 5.98 -9.26 15.09
C GLU A 64 5.57 -7.93 15.70
N ARG A 65 5.42 -7.88 17.01
CA ARG A 65 5.09 -6.64 17.71
C ARG A 65 6.38 -5.99 18.17
N GLY A 66 6.62 -4.77 17.67
CA GLY A 66 7.74 -3.95 18.10
C GLY A 66 7.60 -3.47 19.55
N THR A 67 8.72 -3.11 20.12
CA THR A 67 8.81 -2.58 21.51
C THR A 67 9.12 -1.08 21.53
N GLY A 68 9.26 -0.47 20.35
CA GLY A 68 9.53 0.96 20.24
C GLY A 68 8.30 1.84 20.55
N PRO A 69 8.45 3.16 20.46
CA PRO A 69 7.37 4.10 20.73
C PRO A 69 6.23 3.96 19.73
N LEU A 70 5.02 4.29 20.17
CA LEU A 70 3.85 4.45 19.30
C LEU A 70 3.93 5.79 18.57
N PRO A 71 3.71 5.80 17.24
CA PRO A 71 3.62 7.05 16.48
C PRO A 71 2.46 7.92 16.98
N GLN A 72 2.74 9.20 17.21
CA GLN A 72 1.74 10.19 17.63
C GLN A 72 1.26 11.03 16.43
N PRO A 73 0.04 11.58 16.47
CA PRO A 73 -0.42 12.52 15.46
C PRO A 73 0.57 13.67 15.23
N GLY A 74 0.87 13.96 13.96
CA GLY A 74 1.83 14.96 13.54
C GLY A 74 3.28 14.51 13.46
N GLN A 75 3.65 13.39 14.07
CA GLN A 75 4.99 12.83 13.95
C GLN A 75 5.21 12.20 12.57
N ARG A 76 6.47 12.21 12.13
CA ARG A 76 6.88 11.58 10.87
C ARG A 76 7.26 10.14 11.11
N VAL A 77 6.52 9.23 10.46
CA VAL A 77 6.81 7.80 10.42
C VAL A 77 7.65 7.47 9.21
N SER A 78 8.55 6.49 9.36
CA SER A 78 9.25 5.80 8.29
C SER A 78 8.87 4.33 8.32
N ALA A 79 8.37 3.81 7.21
CA ALA A 79 7.92 2.42 7.10
C ALA A 79 8.36 1.79 5.77
N ARG A 80 8.60 0.48 5.78
CA ARG A 80 8.59 -0.34 4.56
C ARG A 80 7.20 -0.89 4.36
N TYR A 81 6.79 -1.05 3.12
CA TYR A 81 5.52 -1.68 2.81
C TYR A 81 5.55 -2.45 1.50
N THR A 82 4.65 -3.41 1.41
CA THR A 82 4.21 -4.02 0.15
C THR A 82 2.70 -4.03 0.14
N GLY A 83 2.12 -3.48 -0.92
CA GLY A 83 0.67 -3.42 -1.14
C GLY A 83 0.20 -4.49 -2.11
N PHE A 84 -0.84 -5.22 -1.74
CA PHE A 84 -1.41 -6.33 -2.51
C PHE A 84 -2.88 -6.09 -2.82
N LEU A 85 -3.29 -6.52 -3.99
CA LEU A 85 -4.69 -6.74 -4.34
C LEU A 85 -5.22 -8.02 -3.68
N PRO A 86 -6.55 -8.25 -3.63
CA PRO A 86 -7.13 -9.45 -3.02
C PRO A 86 -6.67 -10.77 -3.66
N ASP A 87 -6.30 -10.74 -4.93
CA ASP A 87 -5.79 -11.89 -5.70
C ASP A 87 -4.29 -12.16 -5.45
N GLY A 88 -3.64 -11.34 -4.63
CA GLY A 88 -2.22 -11.47 -4.28
C GLY A 88 -1.27 -10.71 -5.19
N HIS A 89 -1.75 -10.03 -6.24
CA HIS A 89 -0.88 -9.17 -7.05
C HIS A 89 -0.34 -7.99 -6.24
N ILE A 90 0.96 -7.73 -6.36
CA ILE A 90 1.59 -6.54 -5.80
C ILE A 90 1.28 -5.37 -6.73
N PHE A 91 0.62 -4.33 -6.19
CA PHE A 91 0.35 -3.10 -6.93
C PHE A 91 1.34 -1.98 -6.58
N ASP A 92 1.98 -2.06 -5.41
CA ASP A 92 2.96 -1.06 -4.97
C ASP A 92 3.88 -1.62 -3.87
N ALA A 93 5.11 -1.10 -3.79
CA ALA A 93 6.07 -1.44 -2.76
C ALA A 93 7.03 -0.29 -2.50
N SER A 94 7.41 -0.08 -1.23
CA SER A 94 8.34 0.99 -0.86
C SER A 94 9.71 0.86 -1.52
N GLU A 95 10.17 -0.36 -1.79
CA GLU A 95 11.44 -0.61 -2.47
C GLU A 95 11.43 -0.08 -3.90
N ALA A 96 10.31 -0.25 -4.62
CA ALA A 96 10.12 0.28 -5.97
C ALA A 96 10.04 1.82 -5.98
N GLN A 97 9.69 2.44 -4.84
CA GLN A 97 9.54 3.88 -4.66
C GLN A 97 10.81 4.54 -4.04
N GLY A 98 11.96 3.86 -4.07
CA GLY A 98 13.23 4.39 -3.56
C GLY A 98 13.47 4.15 -2.07
N GLY A 99 12.77 3.21 -1.46
CA GLY A 99 13.06 2.72 -0.11
C GLY A 99 11.94 2.96 0.90
N LEU A 100 12.13 3.82 1.89
CA LEU A 100 11.18 4.00 2.96
C LEU A 100 10.06 4.99 2.57
N LEU A 101 8.81 4.59 2.78
CA LEU A 101 7.67 5.49 2.85
C LEU A 101 7.83 6.39 4.08
N LYS A 102 7.74 7.71 3.88
CA LYS A 102 7.81 8.71 4.96
C LYS A 102 6.60 9.63 4.88
N PHE A 103 5.83 9.69 5.96
CA PHE A 103 4.66 10.55 6.05
C PHE A 103 4.38 10.99 7.47
N ARG A 104 3.53 12.02 7.65
CA ARG A 104 3.08 12.48 8.98
C ARG A 104 1.73 11.88 9.33
N VAL A 105 1.66 11.28 10.51
CA VAL A 105 0.45 10.66 11.05
C VAL A 105 -0.66 11.70 11.23
N GLY A 106 -1.88 11.37 10.78
CA GLY A 106 -3.05 12.23 10.90
C GLY A 106 -3.05 13.44 9.97
N ARG A 107 -2.21 13.44 8.91
CA ARG A 107 -2.15 14.53 7.93
C ARG A 107 -2.70 14.15 6.55
N HIS A 108 -3.25 12.96 6.41
CA HIS A 108 -3.79 12.44 5.14
C HIS A 108 -2.78 12.48 3.99
N GLU A 109 -1.50 12.25 4.32
CA GLU A 109 -0.41 12.13 3.33
C GLU A 109 -0.39 10.72 2.70
N VAL A 110 -1.14 9.78 3.27
CA VAL A 110 -1.36 8.40 2.78
C VAL A 110 -2.86 8.08 2.75
N ILE A 111 -3.24 6.90 2.26
CA ILE A 111 -4.63 6.45 2.28
C ILE A 111 -5.15 6.39 3.72
N ALA A 112 -6.44 6.70 3.91
CA ALA A 112 -7.05 6.85 5.24
C ALA A 112 -6.85 5.62 6.13
N GLY A 113 -6.97 4.42 5.56
CA GLY A 113 -6.79 3.19 6.32
C GLY A 113 -5.39 3.00 6.91
N LEU A 114 -4.35 3.47 6.23
CA LEU A 114 -2.98 3.48 6.77
C LEU A 114 -2.80 4.57 7.82
N ASP A 115 -3.33 5.76 7.58
CA ASP A 115 -3.22 6.89 8.51
C ASP A 115 -3.88 6.58 9.87
N GLU A 116 -5.01 5.89 9.84
CA GLU A 116 -5.76 5.53 11.05
C GLU A 116 -5.17 4.36 11.85
N VAL A 117 -4.54 3.38 11.21
CA VAL A 117 -3.94 2.25 11.91
C VAL A 117 -2.55 2.59 12.48
N MET A 118 -1.85 3.54 11.89
CA MET A 118 -0.45 3.85 12.21
C MET A 118 -0.20 4.17 13.70
N PRO A 119 -1.05 4.95 14.40
CA PRO A 119 -0.86 5.24 15.84
C PRO A 119 -0.90 4.00 16.75
N LEU A 120 -1.38 2.87 16.23
CA LEU A 120 -1.51 1.62 16.99
C LEU A 120 -0.31 0.68 16.82
N LEU A 121 0.62 1.02 15.93
CA LEU A 121 1.71 0.18 15.52
C LEU A 121 3.04 0.66 16.11
N PRO A 122 3.55 0.04 17.18
CA PRO A 122 4.85 0.39 17.76
C PRO A 122 5.98 0.27 16.74
N VAL A 123 6.98 1.13 16.84
CA VAL A 123 8.22 1.02 16.04
C VAL A 123 8.85 -0.35 16.24
N GLY A 124 9.34 -0.95 15.15
CA GLY A 124 9.86 -2.33 15.09
C GLY A 124 8.78 -3.37 14.79
N SER A 125 7.51 -2.97 14.65
CA SER A 125 6.44 -3.92 14.31
C SER A 125 6.46 -4.33 12.85
N ARG A 126 6.12 -5.62 12.60
CA ARG A 126 5.73 -6.15 11.30
C ARG A 126 4.26 -6.55 11.35
N VAL A 127 3.47 -5.99 10.45
CA VAL A 127 2.01 -6.04 10.54
C VAL A 127 1.40 -6.30 9.17
N ARG A 128 0.37 -7.13 9.12
CA ARG A 128 -0.51 -7.20 7.95
C ARG A 128 -1.79 -6.42 8.25
N VAL A 129 -2.16 -5.56 7.30
CA VAL A 129 -3.33 -4.67 7.42
C VAL A 129 -4.26 -4.91 6.24
N TRP A 130 -5.55 -5.09 6.49
CA TRP A 130 -6.60 -5.15 5.49
C TRP A 130 -7.41 -3.85 5.54
N ILE A 131 -7.47 -3.16 4.42
CA ILE A 131 -8.10 -1.85 4.29
C ILE A 131 -9.31 -1.97 3.38
N PRO A 132 -10.53 -1.63 3.86
CA PRO A 132 -11.70 -1.55 3.01
C PRO A 132 -11.50 -0.55 1.86
N ALA A 133 -12.11 -0.79 0.71
CA ALA A 133 -11.98 0.06 -0.47
C ALA A 133 -12.24 1.54 -0.18
N ALA A 134 -13.23 1.86 0.65
CA ALA A 134 -13.58 3.24 1.01
C ALA A 134 -12.45 4.00 1.72
N LEU A 135 -11.57 3.30 2.42
CA LEU A 135 -10.41 3.86 3.13
C LEU A 135 -9.09 3.70 2.36
N GLY A 136 -9.17 3.11 1.17
CA GLY A 136 -8.10 3.01 0.19
C GLY A 136 -8.30 4.01 -0.95
N TYR A 137 -8.40 3.48 -2.17
CA TYR A 137 -8.60 4.29 -3.38
C TYR A 137 -10.08 4.42 -3.81
N ALA A 138 -11.01 3.89 -3.01
CA ALA A 138 -12.46 4.00 -3.15
C ALA A 138 -12.96 3.68 -4.57
N ALA A 139 -13.96 4.43 -5.05
CA ALA A 139 -14.54 4.27 -6.38
C ALA A 139 -13.63 4.78 -7.51
N LYS A 140 -12.56 5.50 -7.20
CA LYS A 140 -11.65 6.05 -8.21
C LYS A 140 -10.64 5.00 -8.70
N GLY A 141 -10.14 4.14 -7.81
CA GLY A 141 -9.03 3.24 -8.08
C GLY A 141 -7.73 3.98 -8.39
N VAL A 142 -6.74 3.28 -8.94
CA VAL A 142 -5.46 3.83 -9.44
C VAL A 142 -5.27 3.33 -10.86
N ARG A 143 -5.18 4.24 -11.83
CA ARG A 143 -4.90 3.91 -13.23
C ARG A 143 -3.45 3.51 -13.43
N HIS A 144 -3.21 2.68 -14.44
CA HIS A 144 -1.85 2.35 -14.85
C HIS A 144 -1.19 3.61 -15.46
N PRO A 145 0.09 3.91 -15.14
CA PRO A 145 0.75 5.14 -15.59
C PRO A 145 0.91 5.20 -17.11
N ASP A 146 1.09 4.06 -17.77
CA ASP A 146 1.37 3.95 -19.20
C ASP A 146 0.15 3.49 -20.04
N ASP A 147 -1.00 3.25 -19.41
CA ASP A 147 -2.21 2.77 -20.10
C ASP A 147 -3.47 3.19 -19.34
N ASP A 148 -4.15 4.22 -19.83
CA ASP A 148 -5.37 4.76 -19.25
C ASP A 148 -6.56 3.77 -19.23
N ASN A 149 -6.50 2.71 -20.02
CA ASN A 149 -7.52 1.67 -20.05
C ASN A 149 -7.31 0.57 -19.00
N ARG A 150 -6.17 0.59 -18.30
CA ARG A 150 -5.82 -0.37 -17.27
C ARG A 150 -5.77 0.27 -15.90
N PHE A 151 -5.95 -0.55 -14.87
CA PHE A 151 -5.84 -0.14 -13.48
C PHE A 151 -4.70 -0.92 -12.79
N LEU A 152 -3.90 -0.20 -11.99
CA LEU A 152 -3.06 -0.82 -10.97
C LEU A 152 -3.92 -1.28 -9.79
N VAL A 153 -4.89 -0.46 -9.39
CA VAL A 153 -5.90 -0.79 -8.39
C VAL A 153 -7.27 -0.50 -9.00
N PRO A 154 -8.08 -1.52 -9.31
CA PRO A 154 -9.43 -1.32 -9.82
C PRO A 154 -10.32 -0.53 -8.84
N PRO A 155 -11.33 0.21 -9.33
CA PRO A 155 -12.31 0.85 -8.48
C PRO A 155 -12.98 -0.12 -7.51
N GLY A 156 -13.21 0.32 -6.27
CA GLY A 156 -13.90 -0.48 -5.25
C GLY A 156 -13.09 -1.64 -4.68
N THR A 157 -11.79 -1.72 -4.97
CA THR A 157 -10.94 -2.83 -4.53
C THR A 157 -10.45 -2.61 -3.09
N PRO A 158 -10.68 -3.56 -2.16
CA PRO A 158 -10.03 -3.56 -0.85
C PRO A 158 -8.54 -3.89 -1.01
N LEU A 159 -7.73 -3.47 -0.06
CA LEU A 159 -6.28 -3.59 -0.12
C LEU A 159 -5.73 -4.40 1.04
N VAL A 160 -4.61 -5.04 0.81
CA VAL A 160 -3.82 -5.69 1.85
C VAL A 160 -2.43 -5.08 1.85
N PHE A 161 -1.94 -4.70 3.02
CA PHE A 161 -0.58 -4.21 3.18
C PHE A 161 0.20 -5.08 4.15
N GLU A 162 1.45 -5.35 3.82
CA GLU A 162 2.46 -5.78 4.78
C GLU A 162 3.33 -4.57 5.10
N LEU A 163 3.43 -4.25 6.39
CA LEU A 163 4.14 -3.08 6.90
C LEU A 163 5.25 -3.49 7.86
N GLU A 164 6.37 -2.77 7.79
CA GLU A 164 7.41 -2.76 8.82
C GLU A 164 7.62 -1.32 9.27
N ILE A 165 7.38 -1.03 10.55
CA ILE A 165 7.53 0.31 11.13
C ILE A 165 8.98 0.50 11.55
N VAL A 166 9.73 1.29 10.76
CA VAL A 166 11.17 1.43 10.93
C VAL A 166 11.54 2.50 11.96
N GLY A 167 10.76 3.57 12.03
CA GLY A 167 11.05 4.66 12.97
C GLY A 167 10.00 5.75 12.98
N VAL A 168 10.08 6.60 14.02
CA VAL A 168 9.24 7.78 14.22
C VAL A 168 10.08 8.96 14.69
N ARG A 169 9.74 10.18 14.27
CA ARG A 169 10.41 11.44 14.65
C ARG A 169 9.39 12.55 14.87
#